data_c6082c2571267496b50bd1c960b7dbb2
#
_entry.id   c6082c2571267496b50bd1c960b7dbb2
#
_cell.length_a   1.000
_cell.length_b   1.000
_cell.length_c   1.000
_cell.angle_alpha   90.00
_cell.angle_beta   90.00
_cell.angle_gamma   90.00
#
_symmetry.space_group_name_H-M   'P 1'
#
loop_
_entity.id
_entity.type
_entity.pdbx_description
1 polymer ?
#
loop_
_entity_poly.entity_id
_entity_poly.type
_entity_poly.pdbx_seq_one_letter_code
_entity_poly.pdbx_strand_id
1 'polypeptide(L)' 'MLQSRKEGNKIQRNFTVGDVVLMYEDNVVRSRWPMARVVGIEKGQDDLVRGLQLKTASGKTFRRPVQKVVLLLEA' A
#
# COMPACT_ATOMS: atom_id res chain seq x y z
N MET A 1 -4.46 -22.13 -6.19
CA MET A 1 -4.29 -21.75 -6.36
C MET A 1 -3.85 -21.27 -6.34
N LEU A 2 -3.75 -21.23 -6.37
CA LEU A 2 -3.41 -20.64 -6.46
C LEU A 2 -2.87 -20.17 -6.48
N GLN A 3 -2.73 -20.05 -6.55
CA GLN A 3 -2.31 -19.46 -6.67
C GLN A 3 -1.84 -18.89 -6.71
N SER A 4 -1.71 -18.88 -6.83
CA SER A 4 -1.38 -18.18 -6.94
C SER A 4 -0.89 -17.73 -6.60
N ARG A 5 -0.84 -17.92 -6.59
CA ARG A 5 -0.51 -17.30 -6.37
C ARG A 5 0.22 -16.93 -6.11
N LYS A 6 0.41 -16.96 -6.27
CA LYS A 6 0.91 -16.41 -6.20
C LYS A 6 1.54 -16.00 -6.07
N GLU A 7 1.84 -15.97 -6.20
CA GLU A 7 2.28 -15.42 -6.31
C GLU A 7 2.73 -14.68 -6.28
N GLY A 8 2.84 -14.76 -6.23
CA GLY A 8 3.22 -13.90 -6.42
C GLY A 8 3.76 -13.41 -6.24
N ASN A 9 4.01 -13.30 -6.40
CA ASN A 9 4.39 -12.76 -6.46
C ASN A 9 4.87 -12.14 -6.47
N LYS A 10 4.98 -12.19 -6.33
CA LYS A 10 5.46 -11.59 -6.40
C LYS A 10 5.66 -10.57 -6.65
N ILE A 11 5.87 -10.80 -6.54
CA ILE A 11 6.51 -9.80 -7.04
C ILE A 11 5.93 -8.45 -6.94
N GLN A 12 6.23 -7.56 -7.71
CA GLN A 12 5.83 -6.27 -7.74
C GLN A 12 4.41 -6.19 -8.05
N ARG A 13 3.55 -5.90 -7.13
CA ARG A 13 2.17 -5.76 -7.48
C ARG A 13 1.79 -4.29 -7.44
N ASN A 14 0.87 -3.90 -8.29
CA ASN A 14 0.35 -2.55 -8.30
C ASN A 14 -0.79 -2.45 -7.30
N PHE A 15 -0.73 -1.45 -6.45
CA PHE A 15 -1.83 -1.17 -5.52
C PHE A 15 -3.00 -0.58 -6.28
N THR A 16 -4.20 -0.74 -5.73
CA THR A 16 -5.40 -0.16 -6.31
C THR A 16 -6.12 0.66 -5.25
N VAL A 17 -6.95 1.59 -5.71
CA VAL A 17 -7.75 2.40 -4.81
C VAL A 17 -8.69 1.47 -4.03
N GLY A 18 -8.74 1.66 -2.73
CA GLY A 18 -9.54 0.82 -1.84
C GLY A 18 -8.74 -0.19 -1.04
N ASP A 19 -7.49 -0.44 -1.45
CA ASP A 19 -6.63 -1.35 -0.69
C ASP A 19 -6.39 -0.78 0.70
N VAL A 20 -6.25 -1.66 1.68
CA VAL A 20 -5.89 -1.27 3.04
C VAL A 20 -4.44 -1.64 3.27
N VAL A 21 -3.67 -0.69 3.75
CA VAL A 21 -2.23 -0.85 3.94
C VAL A 21 -1.81 -0.39 5.32
N LEU A 22 -0.61 -0.82 5.71
CA LEU A 22 0.07 -0.28 6.90
C LEU A 22 1.15 0.67 6.42
N MET A 23 1.26 1.82 7.05
CA MET A 23 2.29 2.79 6.72
C MET A 23 3.51 2.52 7.58
N TYR A 24 4.64 2.25 6.93
CA TYR A 24 5.88 1.97 7.61
C TYR A 24 6.35 3.18 8.43
N GLU A 25 6.80 2.91 9.64
CA GLU A 25 7.39 3.94 10.49
C GLU A 25 8.68 3.44 11.11
N ASP A 26 9.73 4.24 11.02
CA ASP A 26 11.02 3.89 11.59
C ASP A 26 10.92 3.80 13.11
N ASN A 27 11.61 2.82 13.66
CA ASN A 27 11.69 2.65 15.12
C ASN A 27 10.36 2.37 15.81
N VAL A 28 9.41 1.87 15.02
CA VAL A 28 8.10 1.48 15.55
C VAL A 28 7.84 0.05 15.14
N VAL A 29 7.41 -0.80 16.08
CA VAL A 29 7.11 -2.18 15.74
C VAL A 29 5.94 -2.23 14.79
N ARG A 30 5.94 -3.24 13.92
CA ARG A 30 4.96 -3.33 12.85
C ARG A 30 3.51 -3.28 13.34
N SER A 31 3.24 -3.89 14.49
CA SER A 31 1.88 -3.91 15.02
C SER A 31 1.35 -2.52 15.39
N ARG A 32 2.26 -1.53 15.44
CA ARG A 32 1.86 -0.17 15.75
C ARG A 32 1.88 0.76 14.55
N TRP A 33 2.17 0.24 13.38
CA TRP A 33 2.15 1.07 12.18
C TRP A 33 0.71 1.48 11.90
N PRO A 34 0.48 2.74 11.54
CA PRO A 34 -0.89 3.19 11.26
C PRO A 34 -1.45 2.52 10.02
N MET A 35 -2.74 2.23 10.06
CA MET A 35 -3.47 1.64 8.96
C MET A 35 -4.10 2.75 8.14
N ALA A 36 -4.11 2.60 6.84
CA ALA A 36 -4.70 3.58 5.95
C ALA A 36 -5.30 2.90 4.74
N ARG A 37 -6.17 3.60 4.06
CA ARG A 37 -6.78 3.11 2.83
C ARG A 37 -6.23 3.90 1.65
N VAL A 38 -5.96 3.21 0.57
CA VAL A 38 -5.49 3.86 -0.65
C VAL A 38 -6.65 4.61 -1.28
N VAL A 39 -6.51 5.92 -1.45
CA VAL A 39 -7.54 6.75 -2.07
C VAL A 39 -7.07 7.31 -3.40
N GLY A 40 -5.79 7.16 -3.72
CA GLY A 40 -5.26 7.58 -5.02
C GLY A 40 -3.95 6.88 -5.28
N ILE A 41 -3.59 6.73 -6.54
CA ILE A 41 -2.32 6.12 -6.93
C ILE A 41 -1.58 7.05 -7.87
N GLU A 42 -0.25 6.99 -7.83
CA GLU A 42 0.62 7.77 -8.70
C GLU A 42 1.49 6.82 -9.47
N LYS A 43 1.39 6.84 -10.79
CA LYS A 43 2.13 5.95 -11.66
C LYS A 43 3.29 6.68 -12.31
N GLY A 44 4.37 5.93 -12.54
CA GLY A 44 5.47 6.43 -13.31
C GLY A 44 5.23 6.24 -14.80
N GLN A 45 6.23 6.57 -15.60
CA GLN A 45 6.12 6.44 -17.06
C GLN A 45 6.00 5.00 -17.50
N ASP A 46 6.47 4.08 -16.68
CA ASP A 46 6.41 2.64 -16.96
C ASP A 46 5.08 2.02 -16.53
N ASP A 47 4.11 2.87 -16.16
CA ASP A 47 2.78 2.45 -15.73
C ASP A 47 2.78 1.65 -14.42
N LEU A 48 3.87 1.69 -13.68
CA LEU A 48 3.94 1.05 -12.37
C LEU A 48 3.63 2.07 -11.30
N VAL A 49 2.93 1.62 -10.27
CA VAL A 49 2.58 2.50 -9.15
C VAL A 49 3.84 2.83 -8.36
N ARG A 50 4.11 4.11 -8.19
CA ARG A 50 5.29 4.58 -7.47
C ARG A 50 4.94 5.18 -6.13
N GLY A 51 3.79 5.80 -6.03
CA GLY A 51 3.36 6.44 -4.80
C GLY A 51 1.89 6.25 -4.57
N LEU A 52 1.46 6.48 -3.34
CA LEU A 52 0.08 6.29 -2.94
C LEU A 52 -0.40 7.47 -2.15
N GLN A 53 -1.67 7.81 -2.36
CA GLN A 53 -2.36 8.75 -1.51
C GLN A 53 -3.20 7.92 -0.55
N LEU A 54 -3.01 8.14 0.74
CA LEU A 54 -3.57 7.31 1.78
C LEU A 54 -4.43 8.15 2.71
N LYS A 55 -5.49 7.55 3.21
CA LYS A 55 -6.36 8.22 4.15
C LYS A 55 -6.54 7.34 5.38
N THR A 56 -6.31 7.90 6.54
CA THR A 56 -6.45 7.17 7.80
C THR A 56 -7.89 7.29 8.32
N ALA A 57 -8.21 6.49 9.34
CA ALA A 57 -9.54 6.51 9.94
C ALA A 57 -9.90 7.88 10.52
N SER A 58 -8.89 8.66 10.90
CA SER A 58 -9.12 9.99 11.44
C SER A 58 -9.42 11.02 10.35
N GLY A 59 -9.33 10.62 9.09
CA GLY A 59 -9.61 11.51 7.97
C GLY A 59 -8.41 12.25 7.43
N LYS A 60 -7.23 11.98 7.97
CA LYS A 60 -6.01 12.62 7.48
C LYS A 60 -5.51 11.92 6.24
N THR A 61 -5.01 12.71 5.29
CA THR A 61 -4.43 12.19 4.07
C THR A 61 -2.92 12.28 4.10
N PHE A 62 -2.29 11.24 3.58
CA PHE A 62 -0.83 11.17 3.52
C PHE A 62 -0.43 10.72 2.12
N ARG A 63 0.79 11.01 1.76
CA ARG A 63 1.35 10.56 0.50
C ARG A 63 2.62 9.80 0.83
N ARG A 64 2.69 8.55 0.39
CA ARG A 64 3.84 7.69 0.70
C ARG A 64 4.28 6.93 -0.54
N PRO A 65 5.58 6.70 -0.70
CA PRO A 65 6.06 5.83 -1.77
C PRO A 65 5.67 4.39 -1.47
N VAL A 66 5.55 3.57 -2.52
CA VAL A 66 5.12 2.19 -2.35
C VAL A 66 6.06 1.39 -1.43
N GLN A 67 7.34 1.79 -1.36
CA GLN A 67 8.29 1.09 -0.51
C GLN A 67 8.01 1.29 0.98
N LYS A 68 7.21 2.29 1.32
CA LYS A 68 6.91 2.63 2.71
C LYS A 68 5.55 2.15 3.17
N VAL A 69 4.94 1.25 2.43
CA VAL A 69 3.66 0.68 2.82
C VAL A 69 3.68 -0.82 2.65
N VAL A 70 2.84 -1.49 3.43
CA VAL A 70 2.68 -2.94 3.35
C VAL A 70 1.20 -3.21 3.12
N LEU A 71 0.89 -4.03 2.12
CA LEU A 71 -0.50 -4.37 1.83
C LEU A 71 -1.07 -5.22 2.95
N LEU A 72 -2.22 -4.82 3.46
CA LEU A 72 -2.89 -5.55 4.51
C LEU A 72 -4.11 -6.29 3.96
N LEU A 73 -4.95 -5.58 3.21
CA LEU A 73 -6.13 -6.17 2.59
C LEU A 73 -6.31 -5.60 1.19
N GLU A 74 -6.59 -6.45 0.24
CA GLU A 74 -6.91 -6.00 -1.12
C GLU A 74 -8.35 -5.52 -1.20
N ALA A 75 -8.54 -4.53 -2.02
CA ALA A 75 -9.90 -4.00 -2.25
C ALA A 75 -10.79 -5.02 -2.95
#